data_3a32c8d468a3cfd60d7f8a7a3cfd00ee
#
_entry.id   3a32c8d468a3cfd60d7f8a7a3cfd00ee
#
_cell.length_a   1.000
_cell.length_b   1.000
_cell.length_c   1.000
_cell.angle_alpha   90.00
_cell.angle_beta   90.00
_cell.angle_gamma   90.00
#
_symmetry.space_group_name_H-M   'P 1'
#
loop_
_entity.id
_entity.type
_entity.pdbx_description
1 polymer ?
#
loop_
_entity_poly.entity_id
_entity_poly.type
_entity_poly.pdbx_seq_one_letter_code
_entity_poly.pdbx_strand_id
1 'polypeptide(L)'
;LTNRFVAYAGAVLLLQGLAGCSDEKKPGNETTGPVTAASEPVNGAAEIADRKLVVAFGDSLYAGYGVLPQESFPARLEKALAARGVAATVRNAGVSGDTTSAGLRRLAFTLDGLDRTPDLVMVNLGGNDMLRGIDPAETRANLTAICAELQRRGIPILLTGMVAAPNMGRDYAEPFNAIYADLAKRYDAALYPFFLDGVVTNRALMLPDGVHPNPQGIEAIVEKVTPIVAGALEP
;
A
#
# COMPACT_ATOMS: atom_id res chain seq x y z
N LEU A 1 22.53 47.51 2.75
CA LEU A 1 23.97 47.51 2.86
C LEU A 1 24.50 46.13 3.26
N THR A 2 25.36 45.66 2.38
CA THR A 2 26.43 44.66 2.45
C THR A 2 26.09 43.16 2.41
N ASN A 3 26.28 42.64 1.18
CA ASN A 3 26.63 41.28 0.79
C ASN A 3 27.76 40.69 1.63
N ARG A 4 27.65 39.37 1.94
CA ARG A 4 28.84 38.50 2.08
C ARG A 4 28.56 37.14 1.42
N PHE A 5 29.06 36.97 0.21
CA PHE A 5 29.35 35.71 -0.43
C PHE A 5 30.55 35.07 0.27
N VAL A 6 30.44 33.77 0.63
CA VAL A 6 31.61 32.94 0.94
C VAL A 6 31.63 31.79 -0.03
N ALA A 7 32.59 31.85 -0.94
CA ALA A 7 32.96 30.78 -1.84
C ALA A 7 33.91 29.81 -1.10
N TYR A 8 33.71 28.50 -1.22
CA TYR A 8 34.72 27.49 -0.92
C TYR A 8 35.11 26.78 -2.21
N ALA A 9 36.35 27.04 -2.62
CA ALA A 9 37.04 26.40 -3.73
C ALA A 9 37.89 25.23 -3.20
N GLY A 10 37.81 24.11 -3.89
CA GLY A 10 38.92 23.28 -4.34
C GLY A 10 39.71 22.45 -3.32
N ALA A 11 39.76 21.14 -3.58
CA ALA A 11 41.05 20.45 -3.76
C ALA A 11 40.80 19.04 -4.30
N VAL A 12 41.20 18.84 -5.54
CA VAL A 12 41.40 17.52 -6.18
C VAL A 12 42.77 17.03 -5.75
N LEU A 13 42.83 15.79 -5.22
CA LEU A 13 44.11 15.07 -5.08
C LEU A 13 44.00 13.75 -5.86
N LEU A 14 44.72 13.76 -7.00
CA LEU A 14 45.11 12.56 -7.75
C LEU A 14 46.28 11.87 -7.03
N LEU A 15 46.18 10.58 -6.80
CA LEU A 15 47.36 9.72 -6.56
C LEU A 15 47.26 8.53 -7.52
N GLN A 16 48.28 8.49 -8.44
CA GLN A 16 48.62 7.38 -9.31
C GLN A 16 49.76 6.55 -8.67
N GLY A 17 49.83 5.26 -9.08
CA GLY A 17 50.99 4.40 -8.98
C GLY A 17 50.78 3.20 -8.06
N LEU A 18 51.18 1.97 -8.33
CA LEU A 18 52.10 1.39 -9.31
C LEU A 18 51.78 -0.09 -9.43
N ALA A 19 52.06 -0.66 -10.60
CA ALA A 19 51.98 -2.07 -10.94
C ALA A 19 53.06 -2.90 -10.18
N GLY A 20 52.71 -4.16 -9.92
CA GLY A 20 53.64 -5.19 -9.47
C GLY A 20 53.19 -6.56 -9.92
N CYS A 21 53.76 -7.04 -11.02
CA CYS A 21 53.72 -8.45 -11.43
C CYS A 21 54.72 -9.27 -10.60
N SER A 22 54.38 -10.47 -10.23
CA SER A 22 55.35 -11.57 -10.12
C SER A 22 54.66 -12.92 -10.23
N ASP A 23 55.29 -13.75 -11.04
CA ASP A 23 54.93 -15.05 -11.56
C ASP A 23 55.07 -16.22 -10.56
N GLU A 24 54.52 -17.36 -11.02
CA GLU A 24 54.89 -18.76 -10.84
C GLU A 24 54.40 -19.53 -9.59
N LYS A 25 53.51 -20.50 -9.79
CA LYS A 25 53.79 -21.96 -9.94
C LYS A 25 52.50 -22.79 -9.97
N LYS A 26 52.34 -23.54 -11.05
CA LYS A 26 51.58 -24.82 -11.12
C LYS A 26 52.56 -25.96 -10.69
N PRO A 27 52.15 -27.13 -10.16
CA PRO A 27 51.14 -28.04 -10.76
C PRO A 27 50.32 -28.84 -9.70
N GLY A 28 49.26 -29.51 -10.18
CA GLY A 28 48.54 -30.53 -9.41
C GLY A 28 47.21 -30.90 -10.06
N ASN A 29 47.28 -31.90 -10.92
CA ASN A 29 46.14 -32.54 -11.58
C ASN A 29 45.46 -33.48 -10.59
N GLU A 30 44.18 -33.28 -10.28
CA GLU A 30 43.30 -34.33 -9.76
C GLU A 30 41.91 -34.22 -10.37
N THR A 31 41.59 -35.29 -11.09
CA THR A 31 40.38 -35.66 -11.77
C THR A 31 39.28 -35.92 -10.74
N THR A 32 38.25 -35.11 -10.72
CA THR A 32 36.96 -35.49 -10.12
C THR A 32 35.84 -35.15 -11.09
N GLY A 33 34.99 -36.14 -11.32
CA GLY A 33 34.00 -36.22 -12.37
C GLY A 33 32.86 -35.15 -12.30
N PRO A 34 31.99 -35.11 -13.33
CA PRO A 34 30.98 -34.06 -13.47
C PRO A 34 29.90 -34.22 -12.41
N VAL A 35 29.86 -33.30 -11.47
CA VAL A 35 28.69 -33.08 -10.64
C VAL A 35 27.72 -32.28 -11.51
N THR A 36 26.82 -32.98 -12.17
CA THR A 36 25.63 -32.41 -12.81
C THR A 36 24.71 -31.90 -11.71
N ALA A 37 24.95 -30.70 -11.20
CA ALA A 37 23.91 -29.93 -10.54
C ALA A 37 22.99 -29.40 -11.60
N ALA A 38 21.93 -30.15 -11.91
CA ALA A 38 20.80 -29.62 -12.64
C ALA A 38 20.14 -28.57 -11.73
N SER A 39 20.53 -27.32 -11.91
CA SER A 39 19.74 -26.18 -11.44
C SER A 39 18.49 -26.14 -12.30
N GLU A 40 17.40 -26.68 -11.77
CA GLU A 40 16.07 -26.42 -12.34
C GLU A 40 15.89 -24.90 -12.45
N PRO A 41 15.44 -24.36 -13.59
CA PRO A 41 15.10 -22.97 -13.66
C PRO A 41 13.93 -22.73 -12.70
N VAL A 42 14.17 -21.93 -11.67
CA VAL A 42 13.12 -21.48 -10.75
C VAL A 42 12.09 -20.73 -11.60
N ASN A 43 10.93 -21.33 -11.78
CA ASN A 43 9.85 -20.88 -12.64
C ASN A 43 9.10 -19.68 -12.00
N GLY A 44 9.86 -18.69 -11.50
CA GLY A 44 9.32 -17.54 -10.76
C GLY A 44 8.34 -16.68 -11.54
N ALA A 45 8.41 -16.69 -12.87
CA ALA A 45 7.49 -15.92 -13.71
C ALA A 45 6.10 -16.57 -13.81
N ALA A 46 6.02 -17.92 -13.86
CA ALA A 46 4.76 -18.65 -13.90
C ALA A 46 4.05 -18.63 -12.52
N GLU A 47 4.83 -18.65 -11.44
CA GLU A 47 4.30 -18.58 -10.07
C GLU A 47 3.72 -17.20 -9.74
N ILE A 48 4.23 -16.12 -10.34
CA ILE A 48 3.69 -14.76 -10.22
C ILE A 48 2.40 -14.58 -11.02
N ALA A 49 2.27 -15.25 -12.17
CA ALA A 49 1.10 -15.14 -13.04
C ALA A 49 -0.18 -15.73 -12.42
N ASP A 50 -0.07 -16.69 -11.52
CA ASP A 50 -1.20 -17.36 -10.86
C ASP A 50 -1.64 -16.69 -9.54
N ARG A 51 -0.93 -15.64 -9.09
CA ARG A 51 -1.27 -14.91 -7.86
C ARG A 51 -2.40 -13.92 -8.10
N LYS A 52 -3.33 -13.83 -7.17
CA LYS A 52 -4.35 -12.78 -7.18
C LYS A 52 -3.70 -11.39 -7.07
N LEU A 53 -4.17 -10.43 -7.86
CA LEU A 53 -3.73 -9.04 -7.80
C LEU A 53 -4.72 -8.21 -7.00
N VAL A 54 -4.30 -7.76 -5.83
CA VAL A 54 -5.04 -6.82 -4.99
C VAL A 54 -4.39 -5.44 -5.10
N VAL A 55 -5.18 -4.40 -5.34
CA VAL A 55 -4.70 -3.02 -5.31
C VAL A 55 -5.21 -2.34 -4.06
N ALA A 56 -4.30 -1.91 -3.19
CA ALA A 56 -4.60 -1.08 -2.03
C ALA A 56 -4.58 0.40 -2.43
N PHE A 57 -5.73 0.91 -2.85
CA PHE A 57 -5.92 2.28 -3.32
C PHE A 57 -6.43 3.16 -2.18
N GLY A 58 -5.61 4.13 -1.73
CA GLY A 58 -5.94 4.90 -0.55
C GLY A 58 -5.00 6.08 -0.31
N ASP A 59 -5.03 6.58 0.91
CA ASP A 59 -4.23 7.70 1.37
C ASP A 59 -2.99 7.27 2.17
N SER A 60 -2.59 8.05 3.18
CA SER A 60 -1.44 7.78 4.05
C SER A 60 -1.55 6.49 4.85
N LEU A 61 -2.77 6.04 5.16
CA LEU A 61 -3.00 4.80 5.90
C LEU A 61 -2.57 3.57 5.09
N TYR A 62 -2.74 3.61 3.78
CA TYR A 62 -2.25 2.55 2.88
C TYR A 62 -0.82 2.81 2.41
N ALA A 63 -0.43 4.07 2.20
CA ALA A 63 0.93 4.41 1.81
C ALA A 63 1.99 3.91 2.80
N GLY A 64 1.64 3.79 4.09
CA GLY A 64 2.56 3.41 5.16
C GLY A 64 3.30 4.63 5.72
N TYR A 65 2.56 5.73 5.94
CA TYR A 65 3.14 6.94 6.53
C TYR A 65 3.80 6.66 7.89
N GLY A 66 5.05 7.08 8.02
CA GLY A 66 5.79 7.00 9.29
C GLY A 66 6.26 5.60 9.69
N VAL A 67 6.10 4.58 8.83
CA VAL A 67 6.59 3.21 9.05
C VAL A 67 7.50 2.77 7.89
N LEU A 68 8.23 1.67 8.08
CA LEU A 68 9.05 1.11 7.01
C LEU A 68 8.17 0.50 5.90
N PRO A 69 8.62 0.46 4.65
CA PRO A 69 7.83 -0.09 3.54
C PRO A 69 7.26 -1.49 3.80
N GLN A 70 8.04 -2.38 4.41
CA GLN A 70 7.64 -3.75 4.78
C GLN A 70 6.68 -3.83 5.98
N GLU A 71 6.47 -2.73 6.68
CA GLU A 71 5.53 -2.58 7.81
C GLU A 71 4.23 -1.91 7.39
N SER A 72 4.15 -1.40 6.15
CA SER A 72 2.92 -0.81 5.62
C SER A 72 1.78 -1.82 5.60
N PHE A 73 0.55 -1.33 5.69
CA PHE A 73 -0.65 -2.19 5.66
C PHE A 73 -0.68 -3.13 4.44
N PRO A 74 -0.42 -2.67 3.19
CA PRO A 74 -0.42 -3.57 2.04
C PRO A 74 0.64 -4.68 2.12
N ALA A 75 1.85 -4.37 2.61
CA ALA A 75 2.92 -5.35 2.73
C ALA A 75 2.64 -6.39 3.83
N ARG A 76 2.01 -5.98 4.93
CA ARG A 76 1.59 -6.88 6.01
C ARG A 76 0.40 -7.73 5.59
N LEU A 77 -0.55 -7.15 4.87
CA LEU A 77 -1.70 -7.87 4.32
C LEU A 77 -1.26 -8.99 3.35
N GLU A 78 -0.32 -8.71 2.45
CA GLU A 78 0.22 -9.73 1.54
C GLU A 78 0.79 -10.93 2.29
N LYS A 79 1.57 -10.68 3.35
CA LYS A 79 2.12 -11.74 4.21
C LYS A 79 1.03 -12.52 4.94
N ALA A 80 0.02 -11.82 5.45
CA ALA A 80 -1.09 -12.44 6.18
C ALA A 80 -1.97 -13.30 5.26
N LEU A 81 -2.21 -12.89 4.01
CA LEU A 81 -2.89 -13.69 2.99
C LEU A 81 -2.09 -14.96 2.66
N ALA A 82 -0.79 -14.82 2.43
CA ALA A 82 0.10 -15.95 2.16
C ALA A 82 0.10 -16.97 3.33
N ALA A 83 0.11 -16.50 4.58
CA ALA A 83 0.02 -17.35 5.76
C ALA A 83 -1.30 -18.13 5.85
N ARG A 84 -2.35 -17.70 5.15
CA ARG A 84 -3.64 -18.38 5.01
C ARG A 84 -3.75 -19.24 3.75
N GLY A 85 -2.65 -19.36 2.98
CA GLY A 85 -2.65 -20.11 1.72
C GLY A 85 -3.26 -19.35 0.53
N VAL A 86 -3.56 -18.06 0.68
CA VAL A 86 -4.06 -17.21 -0.40
C VAL A 86 -2.86 -16.59 -1.12
N ALA A 87 -2.54 -17.09 -2.31
CA ALA A 87 -1.49 -16.53 -3.15
C ALA A 87 -1.97 -15.20 -3.76
N ALA A 88 -1.55 -14.09 -3.17
CA ALA A 88 -1.89 -12.75 -3.64
C ALA A 88 -0.65 -11.85 -3.66
N THR A 89 -0.67 -10.87 -4.56
CA THR A 89 0.22 -9.71 -4.54
C THR A 89 -0.60 -8.50 -4.20
N VAL A 90 -0.20 -7.74 -3.17
CA VAL A 90 -0.90 -6.54 -2.74
C VAL A 90 -0.13 -5.30 -3.19
N ARG A 91 -0.56 -4.70 -4.30
CA ARG A 91 0.05 -3.48 -4.83
C ARG A 91 -0.35 -2.28 -3.99
N ASN A 92 0.65 -1.62 -3.40
CA ASN A 92 0.42 -0.36 -2.69
C ASN A 92 0.19 0.77 -3.71
N ALA A 93 -0.99 1.35 -3.70
CA ALA A 93 -1.40 2.53 -4.45
C ALA A 93 -1.91 3.64 -3.51
N GLY A 94 -1.42 3.68 -2.28
CA GLY A 94 -1.66 4.75 -1.32
C GLY A 94 -0.83 5.99 -1.64
N VAL A 95 -1.43 7.18 -1.50
CA VAL A 95 -0.76 8.48 -1.63
C VAL A 95 -1.10 9.33 -0.43
N SER A 96 -0.08 9.65 0.38
CA SER A 96 -0.28 10.42 1.61
C SER A 96 -0.90 11.79 1.33
N GLY A 97 -1.95 12.12 2.09
CA GLY A 97 -2.68 13.38 1.98
C GLY A 97 -3.79 13.38 0.94
N ASP A 98 -4.02 12.29 0.19
CA ASP A 98 -5.11 12.23 -0.76
C ASP A 98 -6.47 12.39 -0.09
N THR A 99 -7.27 13.30 -0.64
CA THR A 99 -8.72 13.35 -0.44
C THR A 99 -9.42 12.41 -1.43
N THR A 100 -10.71 12.20 -1.26
CA THR A 100 -11.50 11.43 -2.23
C THR A 100 -11.44 12.05 -3.63
N SER A 101 -11.41 13.38 -3.74
CA SER A 101 -11.24 14.10 -5.01
C SER A 101 -9.86 13.84 -5.64
N ALA A 102 -8.79 13.86 -4.86
CA ALA A 102 -7.45 13.56 -5.34
C ALA A 102 -7.33 12.10 -5.82
N GLY A 103 -7.85 11.15 -5.04
CA GLY A 103 -7.93 9.74 -5.43
C GLY A 103 -8.71 9.54 -6.72
N LEU A 104 -9.89 10.15 -6.86
CA LEU A 104 -10.71 10.05 -8.07
C LEU A 104 -9.92 10.49 -9.33
N ARG A 105 -9.20 11.60 -9.25
CA ARG A 105 -8.42 12.10 -10.40
C ARG A 105 -7.32 11.15 -10.87
N ARG A 106 -6.74 10.35 -9.97
CA ARG A 106 -5.65 9.42 -10.33
C ARG A 106 -6.09 7.97 -10.52
N LEU A 107 -7.36 7.62 -10.26
CA LEU A 107 -7.83 6.24 -10.31
C LEU A 107 -7.58 5.60 -11.67
N ALA A 108 -8.01 6.24 -12.76
CA ALA A 108 -7.82 5.71 -14.10
C ALA A 108 -6.33 5.50 -14.41
N PHE A 109 -5.49 6.50 -14.15
CA PHE A 109 -4.04 6.38 -14.36
C PHE A 109 -3.43 5.21 -13.55
N THR A 110 -3.87 5.03 -12.29
CA THR A 110 -3.39 3.94 -11.45
C THR A 110 -3.76 2.57 -12.02
N LEU A 111 -5.01 2.42 -12.48
CA LEU A 111 -5.51 1.16 -13.02
C LEU A 111 -4.95 0.85 -14.42
N ASP A 112 -4.79 1.86 -15.26
CA ASP A 112 -4.26 1.73 -16.62
C ASP A 112 -2.74 1.43 -16.62
N GLY A 113 -2.04 1.75 -15.54
CA GLY A 113 -0.64 1.42 -15.33
C GLY A 113 -0.38 0.00 -14.79
N LEU A 114 -1.41 -0.84 -14.66
CA LEU A 114 -1.27 -2.23 -14.25
C LEU A 114 -1.12 -3.16 -15.44
N ASP A 115 -0.33 -4.22 -15.28
CA ASP A 115 -0.10 -5.21 -16.33
C ASP A 115 -1.35 -6.07 -16.63
N ARG A 116 -2.30 -6.12 -15.71
CA ARG A 116 -3.57 -6.84 -15.83
C ARG A 116 -4.67 -6.24 -14.95
N THR A 117 -5.91 -6.60 -15.21
CA THR A 117 -7.04 -6.22 -14.35
C THR A 117 -6.87 -6.79 -12.94
N PRO A 118 -7.02 -5.98 -11.88
CA PRO A 118 -6.98 -6.49 -10.50
C PRO A 118 -8.13 -7.46 -10.20
N ASP A 119 -7.84 -8.45 -9.36
CA ASP A 119 -8.87 -9.34 -8.80
C ASP A 119 -9.68 -8.65 -7.69
N LEU A 120 -9.10 -7.60 -7.08
CA LEU A 120 -9.76 -6.80 -6.05
C LEU A 120 -9.11 -5.41 -5.96
N VAL A 121 -9.93 -4.36 -5.82
CA VAL A 121 -9.46 -3.04 -5.40
C VAL A 121 -10.02 -2.73 -4.01
N MET A 122 -9.13 -2.53 -3.07
CA MET A 122 -9.46 -2.02 -1.74
C MET A 122 -9.38 -0.50 -1.76
N VAL A 123 -10.43 0.19 -1.30
CA VAL A 123 -10.49 1.65 -1.28
C VAL A 123 -10.52 2.16 0.15
N ASN A 124 -9.51 2.96 0.52
CA ASN A 124 -9.41 3.66 1.81
C ASN A 124 -9.16 5.15 1.58
N LEU A 125 -10.21 5.92 1.49
CA LEU A 125 -10.19 7.37 1.29
C LEU A 125 -11.33 8.01 2.10
N GLY A 126 -11.22 9.31 2.36
CA GLY A 126 -12.21 10.11 3.11
C GLY A 126 -11.70 10.59 4.46
N GLY A 127 -10.64 9.97 5.00
CA GLY A 127 -10.00 10.45 6.24
C GLY A 127 -9.50 11.89 6.10
N ASN A 128 -8.83 12.22 5.00
CA ASN A 128 -8.36 13.57 4.72
C ASN A 128 -9.49 14.56 4.40
N ASP A 129 -10.60 14.09 3.83
CA ASP A 129 -11.80 14.92 3.63
C ASP A 129 -12.35 15.36 4.98
N MET A 130 -12.51 14.42 5.91
CA MET A 130 -12.95 14.70 7.28
C MET A 130 -12.00 15.66 8.01
N LEU A 131 -10.69 15.41 7.97
CA LEU A 131 -9.70 16.25 8.63
C LEU A 131 -9.66 17.68 8.09
N ARG A 132 -10.06 17.89 6.85
CA ARG A 132 -10.15 19.22 6.19
C ARG A 132 -11.55 19.81 6.23
N GLY A 133 -12.52 19.15 6.85
CA GLY A 133 -13.91 19.63 6.92
C GLY A 133 -14.60 19.72 5.55
N ILE A 134 -14.22 18.86 4.60
CA ILE A 134 -14.89 18.78 3.29
C ILE A 134 -16.29 18.22 3.50
N ASP A 135 -17.27 18.79 2.80
CA ASP A 135 -18.68 18.38 2.91
C ASP A 135 -18.82 16.87 2.66
N PRO A 136 -19.49 16.13 3.56
CA PRO A 136 -19.78 14.71 3.36
C PRO A 136 -20.48 14.38 2.04
N ALA A 137 -21.25 15.31 1.48
CA ALA A 137 -21.88 15.14 0.17
C ALA A 137 -20.84 15.10 -0.96
N GLU A 138 -19.77 15.91 -0.89
CA GLU A 138 -18.67 15.86 -1.85
C GLU A 138 -17.86 14.57 -1.70
N THR A 139 -17.54 14.18 -0.46
CA THR A 139 -16.86 12.91 -0.16
C THR A 139 -17.65 11.72 -0.75
N ARG A 140 -18.98 11.71 -0.55
CA ARG A 140 -19.89 10.70 -1.09
C ARG A 140 -19.89 10.70 -2.63
N ALA A 141 -19.96 11.86 -3.25
CA ALA A 141 -19.97 11.98 -4.71
C ALA A 141 -18.68 11.40 -5.32
N ASN A 142 -17.53 11.75 -4.78
CA ASN A 142 -16.22 11.26 -5.23
C ASN A 142 -16.08 9.75 -5.05
N LEU A 143 -16.42 9.20 -3.87
CA LEU A 143 -16.39 7.75 -3.62
C LEU A 143 -17.39 7.00 -4.51
N THR A 144 -18.57 7.58 -4.77
CA THR A 144 -19.55 7.04 -5.74
C THR A 144 -18.91 6.93 -7.13
N ALA A 145 -18.22 7.97 -7.59
CA ALA A 145 -17.57 7.97 -8.90
C ALA A 145 -16.42 6.94 -8.96
N ILE A 146 -15.64 6.79 -7.88
CA ILE A 146 -14.61 5.74 -7.77
C ILE A 146 -15.23 4.35 -7.89
N CYS A 147 -16.27 4.05 -7.11
CA CYS A 147 -16.96 2.76 -7.17
C CYS A 147 -17.60 2.49 -8.54
N ALA A 148 -18.21 3.51 -9.14
CA ALA A 148 -18.80 3.39 -10.48
C ALA A 148 -17.76 3.07 -11.55
N GLU A 149 -16.57 3.67 -11.49
CA GLU A 149 -15.47 3.38 -12.42
C GLU A 149 -14.93 1.96 -12.23
N LEU A 150 -14.76 1.50 -10.99
CA LEU A 150 -14.34 0.14 -10.69
C LEU A 150 -15.38 -0.89 -11.19
N GLN A 151 -16.66 -0.64 -10.93
CA GLN A 151 -17.76 -1.50 -11.42
C GLN A 151 -17.82 -1.51 -12.94
N ARG A 152 -17.64 -0.37 -13.61
CA ARG A 152 -17.60 -0.29 -15.08
C ARG A 152 -16.47 -1.13 -15.67
N ARG A 153 -15.36 -1.27 -14.96
CA ARG A 153 -14.21 -2.12 -15.33
C ARG A 153 -14.40 -3.59 -14.93
N GLY A 154 -15.48 -3.95 -14.26
CA GLY A 154 -15.73 -5.31 -13.76
C GLY A 154 -14.79 -5.72 -12.62
N ILE A 155 -14.28 -4.74 -11.86
CA ILE A 155 -13.33 -4.98 -10.77
C ILE A 155 -14.08 -5.07 -9.45
N PRO A 156 -13.94 -6.18 -8.68
CA PRO A 156 -14.48 -6.31 -7.33
C PRO A 156 -13.94 -5.23 -6.39
N ILE A 157 -14.79 -4.76 -5.48
CA ILE A 157 -14.50 -3.64 -4.58
C ILE A 157 -14.55 -4.10 -3.12
N LEU A 158 -13.58 -3.69 -2.32
CA LEU A 158 -13.65 -3.71 -0.88
C LEU A 158 -13.48 -2.30 -0.34
N LEU A 159 -14.48 -1.80 0.38
CA LEU A 159 -14.39 -0.52 1.06
C LEU A 159 -13.86 -0.72 2.48
N THR A 160 -12.82 0.02 2.85
CA THR A 160 -12.40 0.14 4.24
C THR A 160 -12.79 1.52 4.73
N GLY A 161 -13.88 1.55 5.51
CA GLY A 161 -14.56 2.78 5.88
C GLY A 161 -13.78 3.63 6.88
N MET A 162 -14.21 4.88 6.97
CA MET A 162 -13.77 5.84 7.99
C MET A 162 -14.97 6.30 8.81
N VAL A 163 -14.72 6.71 10.05
CA VAL A 163 -15.74 7.25 10.96
C VAL A 163 -15.33 8.67 11.31
N ALA A 164 -16.30 9.58 11.29
CA ALA A 164 -16.06 10.98 11.65
C ALA A 164 -15.59 11.12 13.08
N ALA A 165 -14.62 12.01 13.31
CA ALA A 165 -14.13 12.30 14.65
C ALA A 165 -15.26 12.88 15.53
N PRO A 166 -15.30 12.56 16.83
CA PRO A 166 -16.41 12.95 17.71
C PRO A 166 -16.66 14.47 17.80
N ASN A 167 -15.64 15.27 17.54
CA ASN A 167 -15.71 16.73 17.56
C ASN A 167 -16.30 17.37 16.30
N MET A 168 -16.61 16.58 15.25
CA MET A 168 -17.18 17.11 14.01
C MET A 168 -18.66 17.50 14.09
N GLY A 169 -19.35 17.10 15.17
CA GLY A 169 -20.77 17.33 15.34
C GLY A 169 -21.64 16.37 14.53
N ARG A 170 -22.92 16.25 14.95
CA ARG A 170 -23.85 15.27 14.35
C ARG A 170 -24.16 15.55 12.89
N ASP A 171 -24.34 16.82 12.53
CA ASP A 171 -24.71 17.25 11.18
C ASP A 171 -23.64 16.85 10.14
N TYR A 172 -22.38 16.73 10.55
CA TYR A 172 -21.29 16.19 9.73
C TYR A 172 -21.19 14.67 9.86
N ALA A 173 -21.21 14.16 11.08
CA ALA A 173 -20.89 12.76 11.36
C ALA A 173 -21.94 11.79 10.80
N GLU A 174 -23.24 12.09 10.93
CA GLU A 174 -24.30 11.20 10.45
C GLU A 174 -24.22 10.96 8.95
N PRO A 175 -24.19 11.99 8.07
CA PRO A 175 -24.08 11.78 6.63
C PRO A 175 -22.72 11.18 6.22
N PHE A 176 -21.60 11.52 6.91
CA PHE A 176 -20.28 10.96 6.63
C PHE A 176 -20.20 9.46 6.95
N ASN A 177 -20.65 9.06 8.12
CA ASN A 177 -20.56 7.68 8.57
C ASN A 177 -21.46 6.72 7.76
N ALA A 178 -22.53 7.23 7.14
CA ALA A 178 -23.41 6.44 6.29
C ALA A 178 -22.79 6.12 4.91
N ILE A 179 -21.76 6.86 4.45
CA ILE A 179 -21.25 6.79 3.07
C ILE A 179 -20.86 5.36 2.70
N TYR A 180 -20.01 4.73 3.52
CA TYR A 180 -19.38 3.46 3.15
C TYR A 180 -20.38 2.29 3.12
N ALA A 181 -21.31 2.26 4.09
CA ALA A 181 -22.34 1.23 4.13
C ALA A 181 -23.33 1.36 2.95
N ASP A 182 -23.71 2.59 2.62
CA ASP A 182 -24.59 2.87 1.47
C ASP A 182 -23.93 2.48 0.15
N LEU A 183 -22.64 2.81 -0.03
CA LEU A 183 -21.89 2.46 -1.23
C LEU A 183 -21.63 0.96 -1.33
N ALA A 184 -21.27 0.30 -0.22
CA ALA A 184 -21.10 -1.14 -0.20
C ALA A 184 -22.37 -1.86 -0.66
N LYS A 185 -23.53 -1.46 -0.13
CA LYS A 185 -24.83 -2.00 -0.56
C LYS A 185 -25.14 -1.69 -2.03
N ARG A 186 -24.85 -0.48 -2.50
CA ARG A 186 -25.16 -0.04 -3.86
C ARG A 186 -24.35 -0.75 -4.93
N TYR A 187 -23.06 -1.02 -4.64
CA TYR A 187 -22.12 -1.58 -5.59
C TYR A 187 -21.77 -3.05 -5.34
N ASP A 188 -22.51 -3.72 -4.45
CA ASP A 188 -22.26 -5.09 -4.02
C ASP A 188 -20.77 -5.28 -3.60
N ALA A 189 -20.25 -4.31 -2.86
CA ALA A 189 -18.88 -4.27 -2.43
C ALA A 189 -18.72 -4.88 -1.02
N ALA A 190 -17.62 -5.60 -0.81
CA ALA A 190 -17.22 -5.99 0.54
C ALA A 190 -16.95 -4.75 1.39
N LEU A 191 -17.19 -4.82 2.70
CA LEU A 191 -17.03 -3.69 3.61
C LEU A 191 -16.31 -4.11 4.89
N TYR A 192 -15.22 -3.38 5.22
CA TYR A 192 -14.71 -3.26 6.58
C TYR A 192 -15.12 -1.89 7.12
N PRO A 193 -16.07 -1.80 8.05
CA PRO A 193 -16.79 -0.55 8.34
C PRO A 193 -15.92 0.60 8.85
N PHE A 194 -14.89 0.28 9.65
CA PHE A 194 -13.99 1.29 10.20
C PHE A 194 -12.54 0.79 10.22
N PHE A 195 -11.70 1.37 9.36
CA PHE A 195 -10.32 0.92 9.18
C PHE A 195 -9.50 0.95 10.47
N LEU A 196 -9.67 1.97 11.31
CA LEU A 196 -8.94 2.16 12.57
C LEU A 196 -9.65 1.56 13.79
N ASP A 197 -10.62 0.64 13.59
CA ASP A 197 -11.37 0.04 14.70
C ASP A 197 -10.47 -0.68 15.71
N GLY A 198 -10.61 -0.29 17.00
CA GLY A 198 -9.81 -0.81 18.11
C GLY A 198 -8.37 -0.29 18.15
N VAL A 199 -7.97 0.57 17.21
CA VAL A 199 -6.61 1.11 17.10
C VAL A 199 -6.57 2.58 17.47
N VAL A 200 -7.42 3.42 16.89
CA VAL A 200 -7.39 4.89 17.06
C VAL A 200 -7.55 5.35 18.49
N THR A 201 -8.24 4.60 19.34
CA THR A 201 -8.43 4.92 20.76
C THR A 201 -7.30 4.41 21.67
N ASN A 202 -6.39 3.59 21.12
CA ASN A 202 -5.27 3.02 21.86
C ASN A 202 -3.96 3.71 21.46
N ARG A 203 -3.49 4.63 22.29
CA ARG A 203 -2.26 5.39 22.02
C ARG A 203 -1.01 4.53 21.83
N ALA A 204 -0.97 3.32 22.39
CA ALA A 204 0.14 2.38 22.19
C ALA A 204 0.18 1.80 20.78
N LEU A 205 -0.90 1.90 20.01
CA LEU A 205 -1.03 1.42 18.63
C LEU A 205 -0.93 2.53 17.59
N MET A 206 -0.75 3.79 18.04
CA MET A 206 -0.68 4.97 17.18
C MET A 206 0.71 5.57 17.16
N LEU A 207 1.05 6.24 16.06
CA LEU A 207 2.22 7.12 15.99
C LEU A 207 2.01 8.35 16.90
N PRO A 208 3.06 9.11 17.21
CA PRO A 208 2.96 10.30 18.07
C PRO A 208 1.98 11.36 17.55
N ASP A 209 1.67 11.38 16.26
CA ASP A 209 0.71 12.30 15.64
C ASP A 209 -0.76 12.00 16.00
N GLY A 210 -1.05 10.82 16.57
CA GLY A 210 -2.39 10.40 16.96
C GLY A 210 -3.36 10.15 15.80
N VAL A 211 -2.86 10.14 14.56
CA VAL A 211 -3.64 9.96 13.32
C VAL A 211 -3.32 8.63 12.64
N HIS A 212 -2.03 8.28 12.61
CA HIS A 212 -1.56 7.11 11.90
C HIS A 212 -1.25 5.95 12.84
N PRO A 213 -1.60 4.71 12.50
CA PRO A 213 -1.21 3.54 13.28
C PRO A 213 0.30 3.30 13.19
N ASN A 214 0.90 2.86 14.29
CA ASN A 214 2.26 2.34 14.29
C ASN A 214 2.30 0.89 13.77
N PRO A 215 3.48 0.23 13.66
CA PRO A 215 3.55 -1.14 13.14
C PRO A 215 2.66 -2.15 13.88
N GLN A 216 2.49 -2.01 15.20
CA GLN A 216 1.61 -2.88 15.99
C GLN A 216 0.13 -2.59 15.69
N GLY A 217 -0.23 -1.32 15.52
CA GLY A 217 -1.57 -0.92 15.11
C GLY A 217 -1.92 -1.43 13.71
N ILE A 218 -0.96 -1.38 12.78
CA ILE A 218 -1.14 -1.95 11.44
C ILE A 218 -1.37 -3.46 11.52
N GLU A 219 -0.60 -4.18 12.33
CA GLU A 219 -0.78 -5.63 12.51
C GLU A 219 -2.18 -5.96 13.04
N ALA A 220 -2.66 -5.22 14.04
CA ALA A 220 -4.02 -5.40 14.58
C ALA A 220 -5.13 -5.15 13.52
N ILE A 221 -4.92 -4.20 12.61
CA ILE A 221 -5.83 -3.96 11.49
C ILE A 221 -5.77 -5.11 10.49
N VAL A 222 -4.57 -5.55 10.12
CA VAL A 222 -4.34 -6.65 9.18
C VAL A 222 -5.02 -7.92 9.66
N GLU A 223 -4.91 -8.25 10.94
CA GLU A 223 -5.58 -9.43 11.53
C GLU A 223 -7.09 -9.43 11.29
N LYS A 224 -7.74 -8.27 11.43
CA LYS A 224 -9.19 -8.11 11.25
C LYS A 224 -9.60 -8.07 9.77
N VAL A 225 -8.79 -7.44 8.91
CA VAL A 225 -9.13 -7.23 7.48
C VAL A 225 -8.84 -8.45 6.63
N THR A 226 -7.79 -9.22 6.94
CA THR A 226 -7.35 -10.37 6.14
C THR A 226 -8.46 -11.40 5.84
N PRO A 227 -9.33 -11.80 6.79
CA PRO A 227 -10.43 -12.73 6.49
C PRO A 227 -11.40 -12.17 5.45
N ILE A 228 -11.67 -10.87 5.50
CA ILE A 228 -12.60 -10.20 4.57
C ILE A 228 -11.99 -10.16 3.16
N VAL A 229 -10.69 -9.83 3.07
CA VAL A 229 -9.98 -9.84 1.78
C VAL A 229 -9.91 -11.25 1.21
N ALA A 230 -9.58 -12.24 2.03
CA ALA A 230 -9.54 -13.63 1.59
C ALA A 230 -10.89 -14.07 1.02
N GLY A 231 -12.00 -13.81 1.73
CA GLY A 231 -13.35 -14.13 1.25
C GLY A 231 -13.74 -13.36 -0.02
N ALA A 232 -13.29 -12.11 -0.19
CA ALA A 232 -13.54 -11.32 -1.41
C ALA A 232 -12.72 -11.80 -2.64
N LEU A 233 -11.70 -12.64 -2.42
CA LEU A 233 -10.88 -13.25 -3.48
C LEU A 233 -11.30 -14.67 -3.85
N GLU A 234 -12.22 -15.25 -3.07
CA GLU A 234 -12.84 -16.54 -3.42
C GLU A 234 -13.76 -16.37 -4.64
N PRO A 235 -13.85 -17.38 -5.52
CA PRO A 235 -14.68 -17.32 -6.73
C PRO A 235 -16.17 -17.30 -6.45
#